data_e5aeb63d1b3756fffd5d054b46ae17ec
#
_entry.id   e5aeb63d1b3756fffd5d054b46ae17ec
#
_cell.length_a   1.000
_cell.length_b   1.000
_cell.length_c   1.000
_cell.angle_alpha   90.00
_cell.angle_beta   90.00
_cell.angle_gamma   90.00
#
_symmetry.space_group_name_H-M   'P 1'
#
loop_
_entity.id
_entity.type
_entity.pdbx_description
1 polymer ?
#
loop_
_entity_poly.entity_id
_entity_poly.type
_entity_poly.pdbx_seq_one_letter_code
_entity_poly.pdbx_strand_id
1 'polypeptide(L)'
;MKHFAYSILGCLLLSLNAAFAQKTWSFDGQDPLLSSDGKSLLNLYTIKEIPEFVTGVEGKALRTDGYSTWMDTTTEGDVSSLSGWFALESYPTDTAAFMGIRDMAGTSVAVCVDRYGELLLGMGQNGSYSYCSLKTKVDRFKWLHVVLDLSNESVCLNGQR
;
A
#
# COMPACT_ATOMS: atom_id res chain seq x y z
N MET A 1 6.83 -51.36 47.10
CA MET A 1 7.58 -50.49 46.17
C MET A 1 6.65 -50.20 45.01
N LYS A 2 6.12 -48.94 44.93
CA LYS A 2 5.20 -48.51 43.86
C LYS A 2 5.99 -47.65 42.89
N HIS A 3 6.16 -48.11 41.65
CA HIS A 3 6.80 -47.35 40.58
C HIS A 3 5.81 -46.35 40.00
N PHE A 4 6.06 -45.07 40.17
CA PHE A 4 5.35 -43.98 39.46
C PHE A 4 6.03 -43.79 38.09
N ALA A 5 5.32 -44.11 37.03
CA ALA A 5 5.70 -43.77 35.66
C ALA A 5 5.22 -42.35 35.36
N TYR A 6 6.13 -41.41 35.19
CA TYR A 6 5.82 -40.08 34.70
C TYR A 6 5.74 -40.14 33.18
N SER A 7 4.51 -40.00 32.64
CA SER A 7 4.28 -39.80 31.22
C SER A 7 4.49 -38.31 30.91
N ILE A 8 5.61 -38.02 30.24
CA ILE A 8 5.87 -36.68 29.72
C ILE A 8 5.08 -36.53 28.39
N LEU A 9 3.91 -35.93 28.48
CA LEU A 9 3.14 -35.54 27.31
C LEU A 9 3.77 -34.22 26.73
N GLY A 10 4.67 -34.41 25.77
CA GLY A 10 5.24 -33.29 25.03
C GLY A 10 4.17 -32.62 24.16
N CYS A 11 3.65 -31.48 24.61
CA CYS A 11 2.85 -30.59 23.74
C CYS A 11 3.76 -30.04 22.66
N LEU A 12 3.71 -30.65 21.48
CA LEU A 12 4.30 -30.10 20.27
C LEU A 12 3.39 -28.93 19.81
N LEU A 13 3.71 -27.74 20.29
CA LEU A 13 3.11 -26.49 19.74
C LEU A 13 3.64 -26.31 18.32
N LEU A 14 2.90 -26.84 17.36
CA LEU A 14 3.02 -26.44 15.97
C LEU A 14 2.55 -24.98 15.88
N SER A 15 3.49 -24.03 15.97
CA SER A 15 3.24 -22.68 15.55
C SER A 15 3.00 -22.70 14.04
N LEU A 16 1.73 -22.71 13.63
CA LEU A 16 1.35 -22.35 12.27
C LEU A 16 1.73 -20.87 12.09
N ASN A 17 2.95 -20.63 11.61
CA ASN A 17 3.28 -19.36 11.00
C ASN A 17 2.45 -19.31 9.71
N ALA A 18 1.27 -18.68 9.77
CA ALA A 18 0.59 -18.22 8.58
C ALA A 18 1.56 -17.19 7.95
N ALA A 19 2.33 -17.62 6.98
CA ALA A 19 3.12 -16.73 6.15
C ALA A 19 2.11 -15.92 5.35
N PHE A 20 1.80 -14.73 5.84
CA PHE A 20 1.05 -13.75 5.05
C PHE A 20 1.91 -13.45 3.83
N ALA A 21 1.39 -13.74 2.64
CA ALA A 21 2.09 -13.45 1.41
C ALA A 21 2.17 -11.93 1.27
N GLN A 22 3.34 -11.38 1.58
CA GLN A 22 3.63 -9.97 1.38
C GLN A 22 4.23 -9.78 -0.01
N LYS A 23 3.65 -8.91 -0.83
CA LYS A 23 4.22 -8.48 -2.10
C LYS A 23 4.82 -7.09 -1.91
N THR A 24 6.07 -6.93 -2.32
CA THR A 24 6.81 -5.67 -2.19
C THR A 24 7.43 -5.30 -3.52
N TRP A 25 7.39 -4.02 -3.85
CA TRP A 25 8.08 -3.41 -4.99
C TRP A 25 9.03 -2.33 -4.46
N SER A 26 10.33 -2.56 -4.61
CA SER A 26 11.38 -1.65 -4.14
C SER A 26 11.88 -0.69 -5.21
N PHE A 27 11.56 -0.95 -6.47
CA PHE A 27 12.08 -0.22 -7.64
C PHE A 27 13.60 -0.32 -7.86
N ASP A 28 14.32 -1.15 -7.12
CA ASP A 28 15.79 -1.24 -7.14
C ASP A 28 16.33 -2.32 -8.10
N GLY A 29 15.51 -3.29 -8.49
CA GLY A 29 15.91 -4.45 -9.29
C GLY A 29 16.32 -4.13 -10.73
N GLN A 30 16.72 -5.15 -11.47
CA GLN A 30 16.91 -5.07 -12.93
C GLN A 30 15.58 -4.80 -13.65
N ASP A 31 14.50 -5.35 -13.14
CA ASP A 31 13.13 -5.01 -13.51
C ASP A 31 12.47 -4.31 -12.32
N PRO A 32 12.48 -2.97 -12.30
CA PRO A 32 12.02 -2.21 -11.14
C PRO A 32 10.52 -2.30 -10.90
N LEU A 33 9.74 -2.79 -11.87
CA LEU A 33 8.29 -2.97 -11.74
C LEU A 33 7.92 -4.40 -11.28
N LEU A 34 8.88 -5.30 -11.19
CA LEU A 34 8.65 -6.67 -10.71
C LEU A 34 8.71 -6.70 -9.17
N SER A 35 7.78 -7.43 -8.55
CA SER A 35 7.81 -7.64 -7.11
C SER A 35 9.06 -8.38 -6.65
N SER A 36 9.46 -8.20 -5.39
CA SER A 36 10.67 -8.80 -4.82
C SER A 36 10.67 -10.34 -4.86
N ASP A 37 9.49 -10.97 -4.90
CA ASP A 37 9.34 -12.42 -5.06
C ASP A 37 9.32 -12.88 -6.54
N GLY A 38 9.41 -11.94 -7.49
CA GLY A 38 9.45 -12.20 -8.92
C GLY A 38 8.13 -12.69 -9.54
N LYS A 39 7.00 -12.58 -8.83
CA LYS A 39 5.72 -13.18 -9.27
C LYS A 39 4.68 -12.17 -9.72
N SER A 40 4.84 -10.90 -9.40
CA SER A 40 3.84 -9.87 -9.70
C SER A 40 4.49 -8.66 -10.36
N LEU A 41 3.93 -8.25 -11.47
CA LEU A 41 4.38 -7.07 -12.22
C LEU A 41 3.41 -5.91 -11.95
N LEU A 42 3.95 -4.72 -11.72
CA LEU A 42 3.18 -3.48 -11.79
C LEU A 42 3.02 -3.09 -13.27
N ASN A 43 1.78 -2.91 -13.67
CA ASN A 43 1.48 -2.30 -14.96
C ASN A 43 1.61 -0.79 -14.81
N LEU A 44 2.50 -0.19 -15.54
CA LEU A 44 2.73 1.25 -15.53
C LEU A 44 2.05 1.89 -16.74
N TYR A 45 1.18 2.84 -16.46
CA TYR A 45 0.46 3.61 -17.47
C TYR A 45 0.92 5.06 -17.43
N THR A 46 1.25 5.61 -18.58
CA THR A 46 1.61 7.02 -18.75
C THR A 46 1.13 7.53 -20.11
N ILE A 47 0.72 8.79 -20.15
CA ILE A 47 0.23 9.44 -21.38
C ILE A 47 1.25 10.46 -21.91
N LYS A 48 1.94 11.17 -21.02
CA LYS A 48 2.77 12.31 -21.40
C LYS A 48 4.27 12.07 -21.24
N GLU A 49 4.70 11.64 -20.09
CA GLU A 49 6.13 11.54 -19.74
C GLU A 49 6.46 10.14 -19.26
N ILE A 50 7.64 9.67 -19.64
CA ILE A 50 8.15 8.41 -19.11
C ILE A 50 8.57 8.67 -17.65
N PRO A 51 8.01 7.94 -16.67
CA PRO A 51 8.37 8.12 -15.28
C PRO A 51 9.86 7.85 -15.03
N GLU A 52 10.45 8.58 -14.11
CA GLU A 52 11.86 8.49 -13.75
C GLU A 52 12.05 7.72 -12.44
N PHE A 53 13.13 6.93 -12.38
CA PHE A 53 13.56 6.34 -11.11
C PHE A 53 14.56 7.28 -10.42
N VAL A 54 14.14 7.80 -9.27
CA VAL A 54 14.91 8.77 -8.46
C VAL A 54 15.32 8.16 -7.13
N THR A 55 16.10 8.87 -6.33
CA THR A 55 16.44 8.44 -4.97
C THR A 55 15.19 8.46 -4.08
N GLY A 56 14.90 7.31 -3.45
CA GLY A 56 13.80 7.14 -2.50
C GLY A 56 14.19 7.36 -1.05
N VAL A 57 13.32 6.94 -0.13
CA VAL A 57 13.63 6.87 1.31
C VAL A 57 14.74 5.85 1.55
N GLU A 58 14.65 4.73 0.88
CA GLU A 58 15.64 3.67 0.82
C GLU A 58 15.69 3.21 -0.64
N GLY A 59 16.89 3.16 -1.24
CA GLY A 59 17.06 2.79 -2.63
C GLY A 59 16.39 3.77 -3.61
N LYS A 60 15.59 3.25 -4.54
CA LYS A 60 14.92 4.02 -5.59
C LYS A 60 13.43 4.23 -5.30
N ALA A 61 12.89 5.27 -5.90
CA ALA A 61 11.46 5.55 -5.97
C ALA A 61 11.06 5.88 -7.41
N LEU A 62 9.80 5.67 -7.75
CA LEU A 62 9.24 6.09 -9.02
C LEU A 62 8.72 7.53 -8.88
N ARG A 63 9.25 8.44 -9.69
CA ARG A 63 8.75 9.80 -9.83
C ARG A 63 7.74 9.83 -10.98
N THR A 64 6.54 10.26 -10.68
CA THR A 64 5.45 10.39 -11.65
C THR A 64 5.16 11.85 -11.94
N ASP A 65 4.49 12.13 -13.04
CA ASP A 65 4.04 13.48 -13.39
C ASP A 65 2.87 14.00 -12.51
N GLY A 66 2.31 13.13 -11.66
CA GLY A 66 1.19 13.45 -10.77
C GLY A 66 -0.12 13.76 -11.50
N TYR A 67 -0.20 13.49 -12.81
CA TYR A 67 -1.35 13.84 -13.64
C TYR A 67 -1.81 12.68 -14.54
N SER A 68 -0.90 12.08 -15.29
CA SER A 68 -1.23 11.08 -16.31
C SER A 68 -0.62 9.70 -16.05
N THR A 69 0.11 9.57 -14.95
CA THR A 69 0.82 8.32 -14.61
C THR A 69 0.14 7.62 -13.44
N TRP A 70 -0.19 6.36 -13.63
CA TRP A 70 -0.65 5.49 -12.55
C TRP A 70 -0.09 4.07 -12.72
N MET A 71 -0.16 3.30 -11.66
CA MET A 71 0.23 1.89 -11.66
C MET A 71 -0.89 1.04 -11.10
N ASP A 72 -1.02 -0.17 -11.61
CA ASP A 72 -1.87 -1.19 -11.02
C ASP A 72 -1.21 -2.57 -11.04
N THR A 73 -1.76 -3.47 -10.25
CA THR A 73 -1.47 -4.90 -10.30
C THR A 73 -2.68 -5.67 -9.83
N THR A 74 -2.81 -6.90 -10.29
CA THR A 74 -3.81 -7.83 -9.77
C THR A 74 -3.22 -8.63 -8.62
N THR A 75 -4.04 -8.89 -7.60
CA THR A 75 -3.68 -9.76 -6.48
C THR A 75 -4.58 -10.97 -6.47
N GLU A 76 -4.02 -12.15 -6.19
CA GLU A 76 -4.78 -13.33 -5.89
C GLU A 76 -5.09 -13.35 -4.39
N GLY A 77 -6.35 -13.61 -4.03
CA GLY A 77 -6.81 -13.63 -2.64
C GLY A 77 -7.10 -12.26 -2.04
N ASP A 78 -7.47 -12.27 -0.75
CA ASP A 78 -7.86 -11.08 -0.03
C ASP A 78 -6.63 -10.24 0.37
N VAL A 79 -6.71 -8.95 0.15
CA VAL A 79 -5.71 -7.98 0.59
C VAL A 79 -6.13 -7.43 1.95
N SER A 80 -5.31 -7.65 2.97
CA SER A 80 -5.56 -7.14 4.33
C SER A 80 -5.04 -5.73 4.55
N SER A 81 -3.96 -5.34 3.86
CA SER A 81 -3.39 -4.00 3.98
C SER A 81 -2.54 -3.61 2.77
N LEU A 82 -2.43 -2.31 2.55
CA LEU A 82 -1.51 -1.69 1.60
C LEU A 82 -0.60 -0.73 2.34
N SER A 83 0.66 -0.64 1.94
CA SER A 83 1.57 0.37 2.49
C SER A 83 2.53 0.89 1.44
N GLY A 84 2.97 2.13 1.63
CA GLY A 84 3.95 2.75 0.74
C GLY A 84 4.51 4.05 1.30
N TRP A 85 5.65 4.46 0.75
CA TRP A 85 6.25 5.76 0.98
C TRP A 85 5.93 6.69 -0.18
N PHE A 86 5.46 7.88 0.14
CA PHE A 86 5.05 8.89 -0.83
C PHE A 86 5.66 10.24 -0.48
N ALA A 87 6.01 11.02 -1.50
CA ALA A 87 6.37 12.41 -1.36
C ALA A 87 5.70 13.22 -2.47
N LEU A 88 5.15 14.37 -2.13
CA LEU A 88 4.55 15.29 -3.09
C LEU A 88 5.51 16.44 -3.38
N GLU A 89 5.77 16.71 -4.64
CA GLU A 89 6.47 17.91 -5.08
C GLU A 89 5.50 19.08 -5.24
N SER A 90 4.25 18.77 -5.61
CA SER A 90 3.15 19.73 -5.70
C SER A 90 1.84 19.09 -5.25
N TYR A 91 0.87 19.89 -4.84
CA TYR A 91 -0.48 19.38 -4.61
C TYR A 91 -1.19 19.18 -5.95
N PRO A 92 -2.07 18.18 -6.05
CA PRO A 92 -2.84 17.94 -7.27
C PRO A 92 -3.82 19.09 -7.53
N THR A 93 -4.27 19.24 -8.76
CA THR A 93 -5.30 20.24 -9.12
C THR A 93 -6.69 19.84 -8.64
N ASP A 94 -6.89 18.56 -8.40
CA ASP A 94 -8.10 17.96 -7.84
C ASP A 94 -7.69 16.85 -6.86
N THR A 95 -8.62 16.01 -6.40
CA THR A 95 -8.31 14.88 -5.53
C THR A 95 -7.57 13.81 -6.31
N ALA A 96 -6.43 13.35 -5.79
CA ALA A 96 -5.60 12.29 -6.35
C ALA A 96 -5.37 11.18 -5.32
N ALA A 97 -5.35 9.92 -5.78
CA ALA A 97 -5.06 8.79 -4.92
C ALA A 97 -3.55 8.53 -4.81
N PHE A 98 -3.04 8.27 -3.61
CA PHE A 98 -1.72 7.71 -3.38
C PHE A 98 -1.72 6.21 -3.66
N MET A 99 -2.68 5.51 -3.08
CA MET A 99 -2.86 4.07 -3.24
C MET A 99 -4.29 3.68 -2.88
N GLY A 100 -4.70 2.53 -3.38
CA GLY A 100 -6.03 2.00 -3.09
C GLY A 100 -6.22 0.59 -3.63
N ILE A 101 -7.34 0.03 -3.31
CA ILE A 101 -7.81 -1.26 -3.81
C ILE A 101 -9.17 -1.09 -4.46
N ARG A 102 -9.41 -1.89 -5.49
CA ARG A 102 -10.71 -2.00 -6.14
C ARG A 102 -11.05 -3.47 -6.34
N ASP A 103 -12.23 -3.87 -5.95
CA ASP A 103 -12.74 -5.22 -6.19
C ASP A 103 -13.42 -5.36 -7.56
N MET A 104 -13.72 -6.59 -7.92
CA MET A 104 -14.41 -6.93 -9.17
C MET A 104 -15.85 -6.39 -9.22
N ALA A 105 -16.46 -6.11 -8.07
CA ALA A 105 -17.80 -5.53 -7.97
C ALA A 105 -17.82 -4.01 -8.13
N GLY A 106 -16.62 -3.38 -8.26
CA GLY A 106 -16.49 -1.95 -8.44
C GLY A 106 -16.49 -1.14 -7.13
N THR A 107 -16.39 -1.82 -5.97
CA THR A 107 -16.12 -1.17 -4.69
C THR A 107 -14.64 -0.82 -4.61
N SER A 108 -14.32 0.35 -4.11
CA SER A 108 -12.94 0.79 -3.97
C SER A 108 -12.73 1.56 -2.67
N VAL A 109 -11.52 1.42 -2.12
CA VAL A 109 -11.05 2.19 -0.96
C VAL A 109 -9.66 2.72 -1.31
N ALA A 110 -9.41 4.01 -1.07
CA ALA A 110 -8.14 4.65 -1.41
C ALA A 110 -7.76 5.72 -0.37
N VAL A 111 -6.47 5.89 -0.15
CA VAL A 111 -5.92 7.08 0.53
C VAL A 111 -5.63 8.11 -0.54
N CYS A 112 -6.25 9.26 -0.41
CA CYS A 112 -6.19 10.35 -1.37
C CYS A 112 -5.61 11.62 -0.74
N VAL A 113 -5.26 12.57 -1.59
CA VAL A 113 -4.88 13.92 -1.20
C VAL A 113 -5.66 14.92 -2.06
N ASP A 114 -6.12 16.00 -1.46
CA ASP A 114 -6.79 17.08 -2.15
C ASP A 114 -5.82 18.18 -2.63
N ARG A 115 -6.37 19.20 -3.31
CA ARG A 115 -5.62 20.38 -3.82
C ARG A 115 -4.97 21.23 -2.73
N TYR A 116 -5.34 21.04 -1.47
CA TYR A 116 -4.81 21.79 -0.32
C TYR A 116 -3.83 20.96 0.52
N GLY A 117 -3.55 19.73 0.08
CA GLY A 117 -2.69 18.78 0.77
C GLY A 117 -3.37 18.04 1.92
N GLU A 118 -4.68 18.12 2.05
CA GLU A 118 -5.41 17.37 3.08
C GLU A 118 -5.56 15.91 2.65
N LEU A 119 -5.26 14.99 3.59
CA LEU A 119 -5.45 13.57 3.36
C LEU A 119 -6.92 13.18 3.54
N LEU A 120 -7.38 12.36 2.63
CA LEU A 120 -8.75 11.86 2.57
C LEU A 120 -8.76 10.34 2.47
N LEU A 121 -9.73 9.71 3.11
CA LEU A 121 -10.13 8.35 2.80
C LEU A 121 -11.24 8.41 1.75
N GLY A 122 -10.96 7.91 0.56
CA GLY A 122 -11.91 7.81 -0.54
C GLY A 122 -12.56 6.44 -0.55
N MET A 123 -13.88 6.41 -0.69
CA MET A 123 -14.68 5.20 -0.86
C MET A 123 -15.49 5.33 -2.14
N GLY A 124 -15.39 4.34 -3.01
CA GLY A 124 -16.08 4.30 -4.28
C GLY A 124 -17.00 3.09 -4.38
N GLN A 125 -18.17 3.27 -4.99
CA GLN A 125 -19.08 2.20 -5.35
C GLN A 125 -19.83 2.56 -6.62
N ASN A 126 -19.81 1.68 -7.61
CA ASN A 126 -20.52 1.85 -8.88
C ASN A 126 -20.26 3.20 -9.58
N GLY A 127 -19.02 3.71 -9.50
CA GLY A 127 -18.63 4.98 -10.13
C GLY A 127 -18.97 6.25 -9.33
N SER A 128 -19.61 6.13 -8.17
CA SER A 128 -19.80 7.20 -7.21
C SER A 128 -18.70 7.17 -6.15
N TYR A 129 -18.17 8.36 -5.78
CA TYR A 129 -17.11 8.47 -4.79
C TYR A 129 -17.55 9.37 -3.65
N SER A 130 -17.17 8.98 -2.42
CA SER A 130 -17.29 9.80 -1.21
C SER A 130 -15.93 9.92 -0.55
N TYR A 131 -15.69 11.04 0.13
CA TYR A 131 -14.41 11.34 0.78
C TYR A 131 -14.63 11.71 2.23
N CYS A 132 -13.81 11.16 3.12
CA CYS A 132 -13.76 11.49 4.53
C CYS A 132 -12.41 12.11 4.85
N SER A 133 -12.38 13.29 5.46
CA SER A 133 -11.13 13.94 5.88
C SER A 133 -10.45 13.15 7.00
N LEU A 134 -9.16 12.91 6.87
CA LEU A 134 -8.29 12.37 7.90
C LEU A 134 -7.73 13.46 8.83
N LYS A 135 -8.14 14.72 8.64
CA LYS A 135 -7.71 15.90 9.42
C LYS A 135 -6.19 16.05 9.52
N THR A 136 -5.50 15.59 8.50
CA THR A 136 -4.04 15.61 8.41
C THR A 136 -3.63 16.21 7.08
N LYS A 137 -2.63 17.09 7.08
CA LYS A 137 -2.04 17.66 5.87
C LYS A 137 -0.69 17.04 5.59
N VAL A 138 -0.41 16.85 4.30
CA VAL A 138 0.89 16.41 3.79
C VAL A 138 1.74 17.63 3.47
N ASP A 139 2.94 17.66 3.99
CA ASP A 139 3.94 18.65 3.59
C ASP A 139 4.58 18.26 2.25
N ARG A 140 4.77 19.21 1.36
CA ARG A 140 5.53 19.00 0.12
C ARG A 140 7.00 18.71 0.42
N PHE A 141 7.63 17.89 -0.42
CA PHE A 141 9.04 17.50 -0.34
C PHE A 141 9.40 16.74 0.95
N LYS A 142 8.41 16.17 1.62
CA LYS A 142 8.62 15.28 2.77
C LYS A 142 8.04 13.91 2.48
N TRP A 143 8.81 12.88 2.85
CA TRP A 143 8.35 11.52 2.76
C TRP A 143 7.30 11.23 3.83
N LEU A 144 6.23 10.59 3.42
CA LEU A 144 5.13 10.13 4.25
C LEU A 144 4.99 8.61 4.07
N HIS A 145 5.04 7.87 5.16
CA HIS A 145 4.66 6.45 5.15
C HIS A 145 3.16 6.34 5.40
N VAL A 146 2.46 5.72 4.46
CA VAL A 146 1.01 5.51 4.54
C VAL A 146 0.74 4.02 4.61
N VAL A 147 -0.10 3.61 5.56
CA VAL A 147 -0.64 2.25 5.66
C VAL A 147 -2.16 2.34 5.65
N LEU A 148 -2.78 1.67 4.68
CA LEU A 148 -4.21 1.44 4.64
C LEU A 148 -4.46 0.02 5.14
N ASP A 149 -5.00 -0.12 6.34
CA ASP A 149 -5.34 -1.38 6.98
C ASP A 149 -6.83 -1.68 6.73
N LEU A 150 -7.09 -2.56 5.79
CA LEU A 150 -8.44 -2.93 5.38
C LEU A 150 -9.13 -3.83 6.42
N SER A 151 -8.34 -4.60 7.17
CA SER A 151 -8.89 -5.51 8.19
C SER A 151 -9.41 -4.76 9.41
N ASN A 152 -8.80 -3.60 9.74
CA ASN A 152 -9.18 -2.75 10.86
C ASN A 152 -9.83 -1.43 10.44
N GLU A 153 -10.11 -1.25 9.14
CA GLU A 153 -10.72 -0.05 8.55
C GLU A 153 -10.01 1.24 9.01
N SER A 154 -8.67 1.23 8.99
CA SER A 154 -7.88 2.33 9.53
C SER A 154 -6.74 2.76 8.61
N VAL A 155 -6.33 4.02 8.75
CA VAL A 155 -5.16 4.59 8.08
C VAL A 155 -4.13 4.96 9.13
N CYS A 156 -2.89 4.49 8.94
CA CYS A 156 -1.75 4.88 9.76
C CYS A 156 -0.79 5.75 8.95
N LEU A 157 -0.30 6.81 9.56
CA LEU A 157 0.63 7.75 8.95
C LEU A 157 1.91 7.82 9.79
N ASN A 158 3.06 7.52 9.20
CA ASN A 158 4.36 7.51 9.91
C ASN A 158 4.32 6.69 11.22
N GLY A 159 3.58 5.57 11.22
CA GLY A 159 3.41 4.70 12.38
C GLY A 159 2.39 5.17 13.41
N GLN A 160 1.66 6.26 13.16
CA GLN A 160 0.58 6.77 14.02
C GLN A 160 -0.79 6.55 13.35
N ARG A 161 -1.77 6.11 14.13
CA ARG A 161 -3.17 5.94 13.71
C ARG A 161 -3.97 7.20 13.97
#